data_66a71c72aedc09ebe88f234a66b9acb7
#
_entry.id   66a71c72aedc09ebe88f234a66b9acb7
#
_cell.length_a   1.000
_cell.length_b   1.000
_cell.length_c   1.000
_cell.angle_alpha   90.00
_cell.angle_beta   90.00
_cell.angle_gamma   90.00
#
_symmetry.space_group_name_H-M   'P 1'
#
loop_
_entity.id
_entity.type
_entity.pdbx_description
1 polymer ?
#
loop_
_entity_poly.entity_id
_entity_poly.type
_entity_poly.pdbx_seq_one_letter_code
_entity_poly.pdbx_strand_id
1 'polypeptide(L)'
;MAHWASYIAFGFEEEEFQKLLLELKDKLSQYNDNIAWHNPDYMHMTLQFLGWTRDSDIEKLRQILQNEKIEDINFKLNGKLVLLGFDAQKEYIAMEVAPTKELLQYREELEKKMQEYGVPFKKQDFLSHISLGRVHHLEQIENKEYFKQRIIKPSGVHVYESIPESNPLISVKCKDLLIDEELEM
;
A
#
# COMPACT_ATOMS: atom_id res chain seq x y z
N MET A 1 9.60 21.99 -3.69
CA MET A 1 8.26 21.77 -3.07
C MET A 1 8.38 20.72 -1.98
N ALA A 2 7.40 20.47 -1.17
CA ALA A 2 7.44 19.46 -0.13
C ALA A 2 6.15 18.65 -0.16
N HIS A 3 6.27 17.32 0.00
CA HIS A 3 5.19 16.37 -0.06
C HIS A 3 4.90 15.84 1.34
N TRP A 4 3.62 15.88 1.72
CA TRP A 4 3.15 15.41 3.02
C TRP A 4 2.71 13.94 2.91
N ALA A 5 2.91 13.16 3.96
CA ALA A 5 2.45 11.77 4.01
C ALA A 5 2.91 10.91 2.82
N SER A 6 4.19 11.04 2.42
CA SER A 6 4.78 10.23 1.35
C SER A 6 5.23 8.87 1.86
N TYR A 7 5.23 7.88 0.97
CA TYR A 7 5.65 6.52 1.26
C TYR A 7 6.11 5.79 -0.01
N ILE A 8 6.99 4.80 0.17
CA ILE A 8 7.39 3.88 -0.90
C ILE A 8 6.49 2.65 -0.82
N ALA A 9 5.99 2.19 -1.95
CA ALA A 9 5.10 1.05 -2.00
C ALA A 9 5.27 0.23 -3.29
N PHE A 10 4.90 -1.04 -3.22
CA PHE A 10 4.62 -1.84 -4.40
C PHE A 10 3.23 -1.52 -4.94
N GLY A 11 3.14 -1.27 -6.26
CA GLY A 11 1.89 -1.21 -6.99
C GLY A 11 1.48 -2.59 -7.51
N PHE A 12 0.21 -2.72 -7.92
CA PHE A 12 -0.34 -3.95 -8.48
C PHE A 12 -1.17 -3.64 -9.72
N GLU A 13 -1.30 -4.61 -10.63
CA GLU A 13 -2.13 -4.45 -11.79
C GLU A 13 -3.61 -4.39 -11.41
N GLU A 14 -4.30 -3.40 -11.93
CA GLU A 14 -5.69 -3.07 -11.60
C GLU A 14 -6.65 -4.25 -11.82
N GLU A 15 -6.57 -4.94 -12.97
CA GLU A 15 -7.51 -6.01 -13.33
C GLU A 15 -7.55 -7.16 -12.31
N GLU A 16 -6.40 -7.55 -11.78
CA GLU A 16 -6.30 -8.60 -10.77
C GLU A 16 -7.00 -8.20 -9.48
N PHE A 17 -6.80 -6.97 -9.05
CA PHE A 17 -7.42 -6.46 -7.82
C PHE A 17 -8.90 -6.12 -7.99
N GLN A 18 -9.33 -5.67 -9.16
CA GLN A 18 -10.77 -5.48 -9.43
C GLN A 18 -11.55 -6.77 -9.22
N LYS A 19 -11.08 -7.88 -9.77
CA LYS A 19 -11.72 -9.20 -9.61
C LYS A 19 -11.78 -9.60 -8.14
N LEU A 20 -10.68 -9.45 -7.42
CA LEU A 20 -10.61 -9.77 -6.00
C LEU A 20 -11.53 -8.87 -5.16
N LEU A 21 -11.57 -7.57 -5.44
CA LEU A 21 -12.45 -6.65 -4.74
C LEU A 21 -13.93 -6.96 -4.96
N LEU A 22 -14.33 -7.33 -6.17
CA LEU A 22 -15.71 -7.74 -6.45
C LEU A 22 -16.08 -9.00 -5.65
N GLU A 23 -15.19 -10.00 -5.63
CA GLU A 23 -15.37 -11.20 -4.81
C GLU A 23 -15.52 -10.88 -3.32
N LEU A 24 -14.69 -9.97 -2.80
CA LEU A 24 -14.72 -9.57 -1.40
C LEU A 24 -15.96 -8.74 -1.05
N LYS A 25 -16.36 -7.81 -1.91
CA LYS A 25 -17.58 -7.01 -1.72
C LYS A 25 -18.84 -7.89 -1.64
N ASP A 26 -18.91 -8.93 -2.46
CA ASP A 26 -20.02 -9.90 -2.39
C ASP A 26 -20.02 -10.63 -1.04
N LYS A 27 -18.88 -11.18 -0.64
CA LYS A 27 -18.73 -11.92 0.63
C LYS A 27 -18.90 -11.06 1.88
N LEU A 28 -18.62 -9.78 1.78
CA LEU A 28 -18.72 -8.80 2.85
C LEU A 28 -19.97 -7.91 2.72
N SER A 29 -20.94 -8.33 1.91
CA SER A 29 -22.14 -7.53 1.61
C SER A 29 -22.89 -7.05 2.85
N GLN A 30 -22.89 -7.82 3.93
CA GLN A 30 -23.49 -7.44 5.22
C GLN A 30 -22.77 -6.24 5.90
N TYR A 31 -21.54 -5.91 5.47
CA TYR A 31 -20.73 -4.80 6.02
C TYR A 31 -20.55 -3.66 5.02
N ASN A 32 -21.17 -3.67 3.86
CA ASN A 32 -20.95 -2.69 2.81
C ASN A 32 -21.20 -1.24 3.27
N ASP A 33 -22.16 -1.02 4.16
CA ASP A 33 -22.44 0.30 4.73
C ASP A 33 -21.35 0.78 5.72
N ASN A 34 -20.51 -0.16 6.18
CA ASN A 34 -19.43 0.11 7.13
C ASN A 34 -18.06 0.22 6.44
N ILE A 35 -17.95 -0.04 5.14
CA ILE A 35 -16.67 -0.08 4.43
C ILE A 35 -16.69 0.89 3.25
N ALA A 36 -15.86 1.92 3.32
CA ALA A 36 -15.52 2.78 2.19
C ALA A 36 -14.36 2.15 1.41
N TRP A 37 -14.68 1.42 0.34
CA TRP A 37 -13.71 0.69 -0.46
C TRP A 37 -12.74 1.61 -1.20
N HIS A 38 -11.44 1.24 -1.20
CA HIS A 38 -10.44 1.92 -2.02
C HIS A 38 -10.68 1.65 -3.51
N ASN A 39 -10.28 2.61 -4.35
CA ASN A 39 -10.23 2.40 -5.79
C ASN A 39 -9.10 1.40 -6.12
N PRO A 40 -9.35 0.39 -6.97
CA PRO A 40 -8.33 -0.55 -7.43
C PRO A 40 -7.06 0.10 -7.99
N ASP A 41 -7.17 1.23 -8.69
CA ASP A 41 -6.04 1.98 -9.26
C ASP A 41 -4.99 2.42 -8.22
N TYR A 42 -5.39 2.50 -6.96
CA TYR A 42 -4.53 2.94 -5.86
C TYR A 42 -4.13 1.80 -4.92
N MET A 43 -4.37 0.55 -5.32
CA MET A 43 -3.97 -0.60 -4.53
C MET A 43 -2.45 -0.70 -4.45
N HIS A 44 -1.97 -0.79 -3.23
CA HIS A 44 -0.54 -0.86 -2.96
C HIS A 44 -0.24 -1.59 -1.66
N MET A 45 1.01 -2.02 -1.52
CA MET A 45 1.56 -2.48 -0.24
C MET A 45 2.70 -1.53 0.15
N THR A 46 2.52 -0.82 1.25
CA THR A 46 3.53 0.10 1.76
C THR A 46 4.77 -0.65 2.24
N LEU A 47 5.92 -0.25 1.75
CA LEU A 47 7.23 -0.74 2.16
C LEU A 47 7.85 0.12 3.25
N GLN A 48 7.79 1.44 3.04
CA GLN A 48 8.46 2.39 3.92
C GLN A 48 7.73 3.73 3.93
N PHE A 49 7.35 4.19 5.11
CA PHE A 49 6.85 5.56 5.28
C PHE A 49 7.99 6.56 5.33
N LEU A 50 7.85 7.62 4.54
CA LEU A 50 8.79 8.74 4.48
C LEU A 50 8.31 9.89 5.35
N GLY A 51 7.02 10.13 5.34
CA GLY A 51 6.39 11.28 5.97
C GLY A 51 6.55 12.53 5.11
N TRP A 52 7.15 13.56 5.65
CA TRP A 52 7.41 14.80 4.92
C TRP A 52 8.68 14.68 4.07
N THR A 53 8.54 14.83 2.76
CA THR A 53 9.59 14.56 1.77
C THR A 53 9.77 15.78 0.86
N ARG A 54 11.01 16.10 0.50
CA ARG A 54 11.34 17.22 -0.41
C ARG A 54 11.52 16.71 -1.83
N ASP A 55 11.35 17.58 -2.83
CA ASP A 55 11.64 17.25 -4.24
C ASP A 55 13.06 16.68 -4.41
N SER A 56 14.05 17.23 -3.68
CA SER A 56 15.43 16.71 -3.72
C SER A 56 15.55 15.28 -3.20
N ASP A 57 14.69 14.86 -2.30
CA ASP A 57 14.67 13.49 -1.76
C ASP A 57 13.91 12.57 -2.71
N ILE A 58 12.88 13.07 -3.42
CA ILE A 58 12.20 12.35 -4.50
C ILE A 58 13.18 12.02 -5.63
N GLU A 59 14.02 12.97 -6.01
CA GLU A 59 15.02 12.74 -7.06
C GLU A 59 16.06 11.67 -6.65
N LYS A 60 16.48 11.64 -5.40
CA LYS A 60 17.32 10.56 -4.87
C LYS A 60 16.61 9.21 -4.88
N LEU A 61 15.32 9.20 -4.50
CA LEU A 61 14.50 7.99 -4.56
C LEU A 61 14.33 7.48 -5.99
N ARG A 62 14.15 8.38 -6.97
CA ARG A 62 14.13 8.03 -8.40
C ARG A 62 15.42 7.30 -8.79
N GLN A 63 16.58 7.80 -8.39
CA GLN A 63 17.89 7.17 -8.66
C GLN A 63 18.02 5.80 -7.98
N ILE A 64 17.53 5.66 -6.75
CA ILE A 64 17.55 4.38 -6.02
C ILE A 64 16.65 3.37 -6.72
N LEU A 65 15.42 3.75 -7.08
CA LEU A 65 14.39 2.82 -7.52
C LEU A 65 14.46 2.46 -9.01
N GLN A 66 15.05 3.30 -9.87
CA GLN A 66 15.10 3.06 -11.32
C GLN A 66 15.80 1.76 -11.74
N ASN A 67 16.66 1.19 -10.90
CA ASN A 67 17.42 -0.03 -11.17
C ASN A 67 17.02 -1.19 -10.25
N GLU A 68 15.91 -1.06 -9.53
CA GLU A 68 15.45 -2.11 -8.64
C GLU A 68 14.91 -3.30 -9.43
N LYS A 69 15.34 -4.50 -9.03
CA LYS A 69 14.86 -5.76 -9.59
C LYS A 69 13.80 -6.34 -8.67
N ILE A 70 12.59 -6.44 -9.17
CA ILE A 70 11.43 -6.94 -8.41
C ILE A 70 10.83 -8.21 -9.01
N GLU A 71 11.41 -8.76 -10.08
CA GLU A 71 10.87 -9.90 -10.81
C GLU A 71 10.75 -11.16 -9.96
N ASP A 72 11.63 -11.30 -8.96
CA ASP A 72 11.65 -12.45 -8.03
C ASP A 72 10.79 -12.23 -6.79
N ILE A 73 10.22 -11.03 -6.62
CA ILE A 73 9.38 -10.72 -5.47
C ILE A 73 7.97 -11.25 -5.71
N ASN A 74 7.53 -12.11 -4.81
CA ASN A 74 6.19 -12.67 -4.83
C ASN A 74 5.54 -12.48 -3.46
N PHE A 75 4.24 -12.18 -3.46
CA PHE A 75 3.45 -12.06 -2.24
C PHE A 75 2.47 -13.21 -2.14
N LYS A 76 2.41 -13.81 -0.97
CA LYS A 76 1.42 -14.81 -0.66
C LYS A 76 0.29 -14.16 0.13
N LEU A 77 -0.87 -14.05 -0.49
CA LEU A 77 -2.12 -13.70 0.19
C LEU A 77 -2.68 -14.98 0.83
N ASN A 78 -2.92 -14.92 2.13
CA ASN A 78 -3.38 -16.11 2.89
C ASN A 78 -4.91 -16.27 2.92
N GLY A 79 -5.65 -15.39 2.27
CA GLY A 79 -7.11 -15.42 2.22
C GLY A 79 -7.78 -14.72 3.41
N LYS A 80 -7.01 -14.22 4.38
CA LYS A 80 -7.53 -13.58 5.57
C LYS A 80 -7.62 -12.07 5.44
N LEU A 81 -8.54 -11.49 6.18
CA LEU A 81 -8.69 -10.06 6.34
C LEU A 81 -8.36 -9.67 7.79
N VAL A 82 -7.83 -8.47 7.95
CA VAL A 82 -7.50 -7.88 9.25
C VAL A 82 -8.07 -6.48 9.34
N LEU A 83 -8.44 -6.07 10.54
CA LEU A 83 -8.77 -4.67 10.83
C LEU A 83 -7.56 -4.01 11.47
N LEU A 84 -7.11 -2.93 10.85
CA LEU A 84 -5.95 -2.16 11.27
C LEU A 84 -6.41 -0.77 11.77
N GLY A 85 -5.65 -0.18 12.68
CA GLY A 85 -5.93 1.16 13.17
C GLY A 85 -4.93 1.59 14.22
N PHE A 86 -5.01 2.84 14.62
CA PHE A 86 -4.23 3.40 15.70
C PHE A 86 -5.00 3.27 17.02
N ASP A 87 -4.30 2.92 18.08
CA ASP A 87 -4.86 2.67 19.41
C ASP A 87 -5.96 1.59 19.40
N ALA A 88 -7.09 1.87 20.03
CA ALA A 88 -8.24 0.96 20.07
C ALA A 88 -9.21 1.11 18.89
N GLN A 89 -8.99 2.12 18.02
CA GLN A 89 -9.88 2.36 16.88
C GLN A 89 -9.41 1.60 15.65
N LYS A 90 -10.34 0.89 15.01
CA LYS A 90 -10.11 0.24 13.72
C LYS A 90 -10.52 1.19 12.61
N GLU A 91 -9.59 1.48 11.71
CA GLU A 91 -9.78 2.47 10.65
C GLU A 91 -9.74 1.88 9.26
N TYR A 92 -9.10 0.72 9.10
CA TYR A 92 -8.88 0.09 7.79
C TYR A 92 -9.18 -1.40 7.83
N ILE A 93 -9.74 -1.90 6.74
CA ILE A 93 -9.77 -3.32 6.42
C ILE A 93 -8.67 -3.61 5.39
N ALA A 94 -7.93 -4.68 5.60
CA ALA A 94 -6.79 -5.03 4.77
C ALA A 94 -6.68 -6.54 4.55
N MET A 95 -6.06 -6.92 3.43
CA MET A 95 -5.58 -8.27 3.21
C MET A 95 -4.22 -8.44 3.90
N GLU A 96 -4.07 -9.53 4.62
CA GLU A 96 -2.79 -9.92 5.19
C GLU A 96 -1.90 -10.52 4.10
N VAL A 97 -0.67 -10.04 4.02
CA VAL A 97 0.38 -10.56 3.14
C VAL A 97 1.38 -11.33 4.00
N ALA A 98 1.63 -12.59 3.68
CA ALA A 98 2.67 -13.32 4.39
C ALA A 98 4.06 -12.77 4.00
N PRO A 99 4.87 -12.30 4.95
CA PRO A 99 6.20 -11.79 4.65
C PRO A 99 7.10 -12.93 4.16
N THR A 100 7.64 -12.79 2.96
CA THR A 100 8.64 -13.71 2.43
C THR A 100 10.04 -13.22 2.79
N LYS A 101 11.02 -14.11 2.70
CA LYS A 101 12.43 -13.76 2.95
C LYS A 101 12.89 -12.69 1.93
N GLU A 102 12.51 -12.85 0.69
CA GLU A 102 12.84 -11.95 -0.42
C GLU A 102 12.27 -10.54 -0.18
N LEU A 103 11.02 -10.45 0.27
CA LEU A 103 10.39 -9.17 0.63
C LEU A 103 11.14 -8.47 1.78
N LEU A 104 11.46 -9.21 2.84
CA LEU A 104 12.17 -8.63 3.99
C LEU A 104 13.58 -8.18 3.61
N GLN A 105 14.28 -8.99 2.81
CA GLN A 105 15.62 -8.64 2.31
C GLN A 105 15.57 -7.41 1.41
N TYR A 106 14.61 -7.35 0.49
CA TYR A 106 14.42 -6.18 -0.37
C TYR A 106 14.21 -4.90 0.45
N ARG A 107 13.35 -4.97 1.48
CA ARG A 107 13.11 -3.82 2.36
C ARG A 107 14.36 -3.38 3.11
N GLU A 108 15.15 -4.31 3.65
CA GLU A 108 16.43 -4.00 4.33
C GLU A 108 17.42 -3.33 3.37
N GLU A 109 17.55 -3.82 2.15
CA GLU A 109 18.42 -3.24 1.12
C GLU A 109 17.95 -1.84 0.71
N LEU A 110 16.65 -1.63 0.58
CA LEU A 110 16.06 -0.33 0.31
C LEU A 110 16.37 0.67 1.43
N GLU A 111 16.15 0.29 2.69
CA GLU A 111 16.48 1.15 3.85
C GLU A 111 17.96 1.52 3.87
N LYS A 112 18.85 0.57 3.57
CA LYS A 112 20.30 0.82 3.50
C LYS A 112 20.64 1.83 2.40
N LYS A 113 20.10 1.65 1.19
CA LYS A 113 20.29 2.60 0.08
C LYS A 113 19.79 4.00 0.43
N MET A 114 18.61 4.09 1.06
CA MET A 114 18.07 5.38 1.51
C MET A 114 19.02 6.06 2.52
N GLN A 115 19.61 5.32 3.45
CA GLN A 115 20.61 5.85 4.38
C GLN A 115 21.86 6.34 3.65
N GLU A 116 22.37 5.58 2.69
CA GLU A 116 23.55 5.93 1.89
C GLU A 116 23.33 7.20 1.07
N TYR A 117 22.13 7.41 0.54
CA TYR A 117 21.74 8.61 -0.21
C TYR A 117 21.27 9.78 0.68
N GLY A 118 21.18 9.56 1.98
CA GLY A 118 20.72 10.57 2.93
C GLY A 118 19.24 10.94 2.73
N VAL A 119 18.40 9.99 2.38
CA VAL A 119 16.95 10.15 2.32
C VAL A 119 16.37 9.85 3.70
N PRO A 120 15.67 10.80 4.33
CA PRO A 120 15.05 10.57 5.64
C PRO A 120 13.83 9.64 5.52
N PHE A 121 13.65 8.78 6.51
CA PHE A 121 12.48 7.93 6.60
C PHE A 121 12.14 7.60 8.07
N LYS A 122 10.90 7.16 8.30
CA LYS A 122 10.45 6.75 9.63
C LYS A 122 10.73 5.27 9.88
N LYS A 123 11.51 4.95 10.90
CA LYS A 123 11.62 3.57 11.38
C LYS A 123 10.33 3.17 12.09
N GLN A 124 9.75 2.07 11.65
CA GLN A 124 8.56 1.49 12.25
C GLN A 124 8.52 -0.02 11.99
N ASP A 125 7.75 -0.72 12.80
CA ASP A 125 7.51 -2.15 12.58
C ASP A 125 6.83 -2.36 11.23
N PHE A 126 7.33 -3.34 10.49
CA PHE A 126 6.81 -3.68 9.18
C PHE A 126 5.62 -4.63 9.29
N LEU A 127 4.47 -4.15 8.92
CA LEU A 127 3.27 -4.96 8.78
C LEU A 127 2.90 -5.07 7.30
N SER A 128 3.19 -6.22 6.70
CA SER A 128 2.88 -6.46 5.29
C SER A 128 1.39 -6.67 5.08
N HIS A 129 0.74 -5.71 4.44
CA HIS A 129 -0.70 -5.73 4.16
C HIS A 129 -1.04 -4.89 2.94
N ILE A 130 -2.19 -5.16 2.34
CA ILE A 130 -2.78 -4.34 1.29
C ILE A 130 -4.12 -3.82 1.80
N SER A 131 -4.22 -2.51 1.99
CA SER A 131 -5.45 -1.87 2.45
C SER A 131 -6.54 -1.93 1.38
N LEU A 132 -7.73 -2.36 1.75
CA LEU A 132 -8.89 -2.50 0.86
C LEU A 132 -9.86 -1.32 0.98
N GLY A 133 -9.90 -0.67 2.14
CA GLY A 133 -10.82 0.42 2.39
C GLY A 133 -10.75 0.93 3.83
N ARG A 134 -11.45 2.04 4.07
CA ARG A 134 -11.68 2.55 5.41
C ARG A 134 -12.92 1.92 6.02
N VAL A 135 -12.88 1.70 7.33
CA VAL A 135 -14.01 1.14 8.06
C VAL A 135 -14.61 2.17 9.03
N HIS A 136 -15.94 2.11 9.16
CA HIS A 136 -16.72 2.95 10.05
C HIS A 136 -17.58 2.04 10.92
N HIS A 137 -17.44 2.15 12.24
CA HIS A 137 -18.20 1.34 13.20
C HIS A 137 -18.09 -0.18 12.96
N LEU A 138 -16.96 -0.63 12.47
CA LEU A 138 -16.66 -2.06 12.29
C LEU A 138 -15.51 -2.43 13.24
N GLU A 139 -15.84 -3.07 14.37
CA GLU A 139 -14.86 -3.39 15.39
C GLU A 139 -14.18 -4.74 15.17
N GLN A 140 -14.83 -5.65 14.47
CA GLN A 140 -14.31 -6.99 14.20
C GLN A 140 -14.87 -7.59 12.93
N ILE A 141 -14.09 -8.47 12.33
CA ILE A 141 -14.49 -9.34 11.23
C ILE A 141 -14.32 -10.80 11.66
N GLU A 142 -15.05 -11.69 11.01
CA GLU A 142 -14.91 -13.12 11.29
C GLU A 142 -13.50 -13.62 10.96
N ASN A 143 -12.93 -14.45 11.83
CA ASN A 143 -11.65 -15.09 11.54
C ASN A 143 -11.86 -16.32 10.64
N LYS A 144 -12.07 -16.08 9.36
CA LYS A 144 -12.25 -17.12 8.34
C LYS A 144 -11.47 -16.75 7.07
N GLU A 145 -11.42 -17.68 6.13
CA GLU A 145 -10.88 -17.43 4.79
C GLU A 145 -11.97 -16.78 3.91
N TYR A 146 -11.68 -15.60 3.41
CA TYR A 146 -12.59 -14.82 2.56
C TYR A 146 -12.35 -15.07 1.07
N PHE A 147 -11.14 -15.47 0.69
CA PHE A 147 -10.76 -15.81 -0.68
C PHE A 147 -9.68 -16.90 -0.64
N LYS A 148 -9.54 -17.63 -1.74
CA LYS A 148 -8.50 -18.67 -1.85
C LYS A 148 -7.11 -18.05 -1.80
N GLN A 149 -6.19 -18.74 -1.12
CA GLN A 149 -4.79 -18.36 -1.12
C GLN A 149 -4.28 -18.20 -2.55
N ARG A 150 -3.54 -17.13 -2.79
CA ARG A 150 -2.95 -16.86 -4.11
C ARG A 150 -1.58 -16.19 -3.97
N ILE A 151 -0.78 -16.33 -5.02
CA ILE A 151 0.47 -15.61 -5.16
C ILE A 151 0.22 -14.47 -6.14
N ILE A 152 0.65 -13.27 -5.77
CA ILE A 152 0.59 -12.08 -6.61
C ILE A 152 1.99 -11.50 -6.77
N LYS A 153 2.20 -10.75 -7.85
CA LYS A 153 3.44 -10.05 -8.13
C LYS A 153 3.22 -8.55 -8.14
N PRO A 154 4.19 -7.76 -7.65
CA PRO A 154 4.12 -6.32 -7.83
C PRO A 154 4.30 -5.96 -9.31
N SER A 155 3.63 -4.90 -9.75
CA SER A 155 3.82 -4.32 -11.09
C SER A 155 4.97 -3.31 -11.12
N GLY A 156 5.34 -2.74 -9.98
CA GLY A 156 6.40 -1.76 -9.84
C GLY A 156 6.60 -1.31 -8.41
N VAL A 157 7.65 -0.50 -8.20
CA VAL A 157 7.90 0.22 -6.95
C VAL A 157 7.68 1.70 -7.22
N HIS A 158 6.89 2.33 -6.38
CA HIS A 158 6.44 3.70 -6.54
C HIS A 158 6.72 4.53 -5.29
N VAL A 159 6.76 5.84 -5.45
CA VAL A 159 6.74 6.79 -4.34
C VAL A 159 5.42 7.53 -4.40
N TYR A 160 4.54 7.23 -3.47
CA TYR A 160 3.22 7.84 -3.42
C TYR A 160 3.15 8.96 -2.39
N GLU A 161 2.33 9.94 -2.70
CA GLU A 161 1.82 10.94 -1.76
C GLU A 161 0.33 10.68 -1.55
N SER A 162 -0.08 10.56 -0.28
CA SER A 162 -1.50 10.52 0.06
C SER A 162 -2.10 11.91 -0.05
N ILE A 163 -3.09 12.08 -0.90
CA ILE A 163 -3.83 13.33 -1.06
C ILE A 163 -5.09 13.24 -0.18
N PRO A 164 -5.18 14.06 0.89
CA PRO A 164 -6.37 14.04 1.73
C PRO A 164 -7.59 14.53 0.93
N GLU A 165 -8.64 13.74 0.94
CA GLU A 165 -9.93 14.16 0.41
C GLU A 165 -10.74 14.92 1.47
N SER A 166 -11.56 15.85 1.03
CA SER A 166 -12.43 16.66 1.92
C SER A 166 -13.47 15.83 2.67
N ASN A 167 -13.80 14.64 2.18
CA ASN A 167 -14.66 13.69 2.85
C ASN A 167 -13.85 12.51 3.40
N PRO A 168 -13.74 12.36 4.72
CA PRO A 168 -13.00 11.25 5.34
C PRO A 168 -13.61 9.86 5.06
N LEU A 169 -14.83 9.81 4.51
CA LEU A 169 -15.51 8.58 4.11
C LEU A 169 -15.11 8.09 2.71
N ILE A 170 -14.38 8.90 1.95
CA ILE A 170 -13.93 8.55 0.60
C ILE A 170 -12.50 7.99 0.68
N SER A 171 -12.18 7.09 -0.23
CA SER A 171 -10.84 6.52 -0.34
C SER A 171 -9.79 7.61 -0.61
N VAL A 172 -8.67 7.51 0.07
CA VAL A 172 -7.53 8.41 -0.17
C VAL A 172 -7.04 8.23 -1.59
N LYS A 173 -6.91 9.33 -2.33
CA LYS A 173 -6.19 9.32 -3.60
C LYS A 173 -4.69 9.28 -3.35
N CYS A 174 -3.97 8.59 -4.22
CA CYS A 174 -2.53 8.55 -4.20
C CYS A 174 -2.01 9.21 -5.48
N LYS A 175 -0.98 10.05 -5.33
CA LYS A 175 -0.23 10.60 -6.45
C LYS A 175 1.12 9.91 -6.51
N ASP A 176 1.50 9.38 -7.67
CA ASP A 176 2.85 8.85 -7.89
C ASP A 176 3.81 10.01 -8.15
N LEU A 177 4.79 10.17 -7.28
CA LEU A 177 5.79 11.23 -7.36
C LEU A 177 6.96 10.89 -8.29
N LEU A 178 7.03 9.67 -8.82
CA LEU A 178 8.05 9.27 -9.79
C LEU A 178 7.62 9.52 -11.24
N ILE A 179 6.32 9.73 -11.47
CA ILE A 179 5.77 10.03 -12.80
C ILE A 179 5.76 11.55 -12.97
N ASP A 180 6.44 12.05 -13.99
CA ASP A 180 6.42 13.47 -14.34
C ASP A 180 5.07 13.81 -15.00
N GLU A 181 4.32 14.76 -14.43
CA GLU A 181 3.01 15.20 -14.95
C GLU A 181 3.08 15.91 -16.32
N GLU A 182 4.29 16.15 -16.86
CA GLU A 182 4.48 16.87 -18.13
C GLU A 182 4.18 16.03 -19.39
N LEU A 183 3.84 14.75 -19.26
CA LEU A 183 3.58 13.87 -20.41
C LEU A 183 2.10 13.71 -20.77
N GLU A 184 1.18 14.38 -20.07
CA GLU A 184 -0.27 14.30 -20.33
C GLU A 184 -0.87 15.59 -20.95
N MET A 185 -0.07 16.39 -21.69
CA MET A 185 -0.63 17.50 -22.47
C MET A 185 -0.63 17.16 -23.97
#